data_34c62b5694cde34673dcf34b014412b2
#
_entry.id   34c62b5694cde34673dcf34b014412b2
#
_cell.length_a   1.000
_cell.length_b   1.000
_cell.length_c   1.000
_cell.angle_alpha   90.00
_cell.angle_beta   90.00
_cell.angle_gamma   90.00
#
_symmetry.space_group_name_H-M   'P 1'
#
loop_
_entity.id
_entity.type
_entity.pdbx_description
1 polymer ?
#
loop_
_entity_poly.entity_id
_entity_poly.type
_entity_poly.pdbx_seq_one_letter_code
_entity_poly.pdbx_strand_id
1 'polypeptide(L)'
;MKHKVVEIDINKLYIDELNDFPVDKDGDEWALFVENLKEEGIFHPLVVNKTDSKYGILSGQRRFLAAKEIGLKTVPCVVKRLCLISQNKT
;
A
#
# COMPACT_ATOMS: atom_id res chain seq x y z
N MET A 1 -20.10 -2.98 6.87
CA MET A 1 -19.62 -3.54 5.64
C MET A 1 -18.21 -4.04 5.76
N LYS A 2 -17.94 -5.20 5.26
CA LYS A 2 -16.62 -5.76 5.39
C LYS A 2 -15.83 -5.57 4.12
N HIS A 3 -14.56 -5.24 4.29
CA HIS A 3 -13.67 -5.12 3.15
C HIS A 3 -12.86 -6.40 3.05
N LYS A 4 -12.79 -6.91 1.86
CA LYS A 4 -12.08 -8.13 1.62
C LYS A 4 -10.61 -7.84 1.37
N VAL A 5 -9.74 -8.58 2.03
CA VAL A 5 -8.31 -8.42 1.85
C VAL A 5 -7.88 -9.35 0.73
N VAL A 6 -7.15 -8.80 -0.23
CA VAL A 6 -6.64 -9.59 -1.35
C VAL A 6 -5.15 -9.37 -1.47
N GLU A 7 -4.44 -10.39 -1.96
CA GLU A 7 -3.01 -10.25 -2.19
C GLU A 7 -2.80 -9.68 -3.58
N ILE A 8 -2.05 -8.61 -3.67
CA ILE A 8 -1.82 -7.94 -4.93
C ILE A 8 -0.33 -7.92 -5.23
N ASP A 9 0.01 -8.22 -6.48
CA ASP A 9 1.39 -8.20 -6.92
C ASP A 9 1.99 -6.82 -6.65
N ILE A 10 3.13 -6.80 -5.97
CA ILE A 10 3.73 -5.54 -5.56
C ILE A 10 4.07 -4.66 -6.77
N ASN A 11 4.29 -5.27 -7.92
CA ASN A 11 4.61 -4.51 -9.12
C ASN A 11 3.40 -3.81 -9.73
N LYS A 12 2.22 -4.13 -9.26
CA LYS A 12 1.02 -3.45 -9.72
C LYS A 12 0.62 -2.33 -8.81
N LEU A 13 1.38 -2.11 -7.74
CA LEU A 13 1.10 -1.05 -6.80
C LEU A 13 1.99 0.15 -7.09
N TYR A 14 1.47 1.33 -6.89
CA TYR A 14 2.26 2.54 -7.07
C TYR A 14 1.80 3.60 -6.08
N ILE A 15 2.66 4.57 -5.81
CA ILE A 15 2.32 5.66 -4.91
C ILE A 15 1.82 6.80 -5.77
N ASP A 16 0.54 7.14 -5.56
CA ASP A 16 -0.07 8.26 -6.28
C ASP A 16 0.59 9.56 -5.79
N GLU A 17 0.83 10.46 -6.70
CA GLU A 17 1.48 11.72 -6.34
C GLU A 17 0.72 12.47 -5.27
N LEU A 18 -0.58 12.39 -5.29
CA LEU A 18 -1.37 13.09 -4.29
C LEU A 18 -1.22 12.47 -2.90
N ASN A 19 -0.73 11.26 -2.83
CA ASN A 19 -0.57 10.55 -1.58
C ASN A 19 0.89 10.22 -1.30
N ASP A 20 1.79 10.94 -1.93
CA ASP A 20 3.21 10.67 -1.78
C ASP A 20 3.76 11.56 -0.67
N PHE A 21 3.88 11.00 0.51
CA PHE A 21 4.40 11.71 1.66
C PHE A 21 5.84 11.28 1.90
N PRO A 22 6.69 12.19 2.36
CA PRO A 22 8.08 11.82 2.61
C PRO A 22 8.19 10.76 3.68
N VAL A 23 9.08 9.82 3.47
CA VAL A 23 9.34 8.76 4.42
C VAL A 23 10.82 8.79 4.75
N ASP A 24 11.13 8.91 6.04
CA ASP A 24 12.52 8.96 6.48
C ASP A 24 13.03 7.53 6.57
N LYS A 25 13.88 7.18 5.64
CA LYS A 25 14.43 5.83 5.60
C LYS A 25 15.80 5.72 6.24
N ASP A 26 16.31 6.84 6.74
CA ASP A 26 17.65 6.84 7.28
C ASP A 26 17.71 6.67 8.79
N GLY A 27 16.61 6.72 9.47
CA GLY A 27 16.60 6.65 10.91
C GLY A 27 16.53 5.24 11.42
N ASP A 28 16.78 5.11 12.72
CA ASP A 28 16.69 3.81 13.38
C ASP A 28 15.27 3.30 13.39
N GLU A 29 14.32 4.20 13.42
CA GLU A 29 12.92 3.79 13.40
C GLU A 29 12.56 3.06 12.12
N TRP A 30 13.11 3.51 11.02
CA TRP A 30 12.84 2.85 9.75
C TRP A 30 13.41 1.44 9.75
N ALA A 31 14.64 1.29 10.25
CA ALA A 31 15.28 -0.02 10.29
C ALA A 31 14.48 -0.99 11.15
N LEU A 32 14.00 -0.52 12.31
CA LEU A 32 13.19 -1.36 13.18
C LEU A 32 11.86 -1.72 12.53
N PHE A 33 11.28 -0.76 11.86
CA PHE A 33 10.01 -0.98 11.18
C PHE A 33 10.15 -2.06 10.11
N VAL A 34 11.20 -1.96 9.30
CA VAL A 34 11.46 -2.93 8.25
C VAL A 34 11.73 -4.30 8.85
N GLU A 35 12.50 -4.34 9.93
CA GLU A 35 12.83 -5.60 10.53
C GLU A 35 11.61 -6.29 11.14
N ASN A 36 10.75 -5.52 11.78
CA ASN A 36 9.52 -6.08 12.32
C ASN A 36 8.64 -6.63 11.22
N LEU A 37 8.57 -5.91 10.11
CA LEU A 37 7.77 -6.37 8.99
C LEU A 37 8.34 -7.66 8.42
N LYS A 38 9.65 -7.75 8.38
CA LYS A 38 10.30 -8.91 7.85
C LYS A 38 10.02 -10.15 8.69
N GLU A 39 9.96 -9.99 10.00
CA GLU A 39 9.72 -11.11 10.88
C GLU A 39 8.26 -11.50 10.99
N GLU A 40 7.40 -10.52 11.03
CA GLU A 40 5.99 -10.76 11.34
C GLU A 40 5.07 -10.63 10.15
N GLY A 41 5.55 -10.05 9.08
CA GLY A 41 4.72 -9.83 7.92
C GLY A 41 3.87 -8.58 8.07
N ILE A 42 2.97 -8.38 7.12
CA ILE A 42 2.11 -7.23 7.12
C ILE A 42 0.78 -7.61 7.74
N PHE A 43 0.53 -7.14 8.95
CA PHE A 43 -0.72 -7.45 9.62
C PHE A 43 -1.87 -6.57 9.12
N HIS A 44 -1.56 -5.31 8.81
CA HIS A 44 -2.60 -4.39 8.40
C HIS A 44 -2.53 -4.20 6.90
N PRO A 45 -3.59 -4.49 6.17
CA PRO A 45 -3.54 -4.38 4.72
C PRO A 45 -3.41 -2.93 4.30
N LEU A 46 -2.83 -2.75 3.13
CA LEU A 46 -2.80 -1.45 2.50
C LEU A 46 -4.18 -1.14 1.95
N VAL A 47 -4.50 0.13 1.86
CA VAL A 47 -5.73 0.55 1.21
C VAL A 47 -5.35 1.12 -0.14
N VAL A 48 -5.93 0.58 -1.19
CA VAL A 48 -5.56 0.98 -2.55
C VAL A 48 -6.80 1.30 -3.38
N ASN A 49 -6.59 2.08 -4.42
CA ASN A 49 -7.62 2.43 -5.36
C ASN A 49 -7.25 1.81 -6.70
N LYS A 50 -8.15 1.02 -7.25
CA LYS A 50 -7.88 0.38 -8.53
C LYS A 50 -8.04 1.36 -9.67
N THR A 51 -7.02 1.45 -10.53
CA THR A 51 -7.08 2.24 -11.74
C THR A 51 -6.66 1.32 -12.87
N ASP A 52 -7.40 1.30 -13.92
CA ASP A 52 -7.09 0.45 -15.09
C ASP A 52 -6.49 -0.89 -14.65
N SER A 53 -5.20 -1.06 -14.81
CA SER A 53 -4.55 -2.32 -14.49
C SER A 53 -3.64 -2.21 -13.28
N LYS A 54 -3.67 -1.09 -12.58
CA LYS A 54 -2.78 -0.88 -11.44
C LYS A 54 -3.57 -0.43 -10.23
N TYR A 55 -2.86 -0.33 -9.11
CA TYR A 55 -3.50 0.03 -7.85
C TYR A 55 -2.70 1.15 -7.20
N GLY A 56 -3.36 2.29 -7.00
CA GLY A 56 -2.74 3.42 -6.33
C GLY A 56 -2.91 3.31 -4.83
N ILE A 57 -1.84 3.51 -4.09
CA ILE A 57 -1.87 3.34 -2.64
C ILE A 57 -2.45 4.57 -1.99
N LEU A 58 -3.54 4.38 -1.25
CA LEU A 58 -4.18 5.45 -0.51
C LEU A 58 -3.68 5.48 0.94
N SER A 59 -3.37 4.34 1.48
CA SER A 59 -2.89 4.26 2.86
C SER A 59 -1.95 3.06 2.96
N GLY A 60 -0.90 3.21 3.74
CA GLY A 60 0.07 2.14 3.93
C GLY A 60 1.34 2.32 3.13
N GLN A 61 1.66 3.56 2.79
CA GLN A 61 2.83 3.85 1.98
C GLN A 61 4.11 3.29 2.61
N ARG A 62 4.28 3.44 3.91
CA ARG A 62 5.48 2.94 4.58
C ARG A 62 5.56 1.42 4.47
N ARG A 63 4.43 0.76 4.64
CA ARG A 63 4.41 -0.70 4.54
C ARG A 63 4.76 -1.15 3.13
N PHE A 64 4.28 -0.42 2.14
CA PHE A 64 4.60 -0.72 0.75
C PHE A 64 6.10 -0.59 0.50
N LEU A 65 6.70 0.51 0.96
CA LEU A 65 8.12 0.72 0.75
C LEU A 65 8.95 -0.32 1.46
N ALA A 66 8.54 -0.68 2.67
CA ALA A 66 9.25 -1.72 3.41
C ALA A 66 9.10 -3.08 2.75
N ALA A 67 7.91 -3.36 2.23
CA ALA A 67 7.68 -4.62 1.53
C ALA A 67 8.57 -4.75 0.32
N LYS A 68 8.75 -3.67 -0.41
CA LYS A 68 9.65 -3.68 -1.55
C LYS A 68 11.08 -3.91 -1.11
N GLU A 69 11.45 -3.31 0.01
CA GLU A 69 12.82 -3.42 0.48
C GLU A 69 13.15 -4.85 0.91
N ILE A 70 12.20 -5.54 1.50
CA ILE A 70 12.45 -6.91 1.94
C ILE A 70 12.14 -7.95 0.87
N GLY A 71 11.68 -7.51 -0.29
CA GLY A 71 11.53 -8.41 -1.44
C GLY A 71 10.24 -9.21 -1.47
N LEU A 72 9.17 -8.70 -0.88
CA LEU A 72 7.90 -9.39 -0.97
C LEU A 72 7.36 -9.33 -2.39
N LYS A 73 6.70 -10.38 -2.80
CA LYS A 73 6.12 -10.43 -4.14
C LYS A 73 4.70 -9.91 -4.16
N THR A 74 3.97 -10.14 -3.08
CA THR A 74 2.60 -9.65 -2.98
C THR A 74 2.42 -9.02 -1.62
N VAL A 75 1.41 -8.17 -1.51
CA VAL A 75 1.06 -7.56 -0.22
C VAL A 75 -0.45 -7.59 -0.06
N PRO A 76 -0.91 -7.73 1.19
CA PRO A 76 -2.34 -7.73 1.43
C PRO A 76 -2.91 -6.33 1.28
N CYS A 77 -4.00 -6.21 0.56
CA CYS A 77 -4.59 -4.92 0.26
C CYS A 77 -6.10 -4.98 0.33
N VAL A 78 -6.68 -3.84 0.68
CA VAL A 78 -8.12 -3.64 0.57
C VAL A 78 -8.33 -2.68 -0.58
N VAL A 79 -9.12 -3.08 -1.56
CA VAL A 79 -9.35 -2.28 -2.75
C VAL A 79 -10.59 -1.43 -2.54
N LYS A 80 -10.43 -0.12 -2.66
CA LYS A 80 -11.55 0.79 -2.59
C LYS A 80 -11.79 1.39 -3.96
N ARG A 81 -13.05 1.61 -4.26
CA ARG A 81 -13.40 2.17 -5.54
C ARG A 81 -13.81 3.61 -5.34
N LEU A 82 -12.84 4.49 -5.53
CA LEU A 82 -13.11 5.91 -5.36
C LEU A 82 -13.62 6.56 -6.61
N CYS A 83 -13.48 5.88 -7.73
CA CYS A 83 -13.95 6.45 -8.98
C CYS A 83 -15.44 6.73 -8.96
N LEU A 84 -16.17 6.02 -8.14
CA LEU A 84 -17.59 6.29 -8.05
C LEU A 84 -17.85 7.68 -7.55
N ILE A 85 -16.98 8.17 -6.70
CA ILE A 85 -17.18 9.48 -6.17
C ILE A 85 -16.99 10.53 -7.23
N SER A 86 -15.98 10.33 -8.04
CA SER A 86 -15.73 11.32 -9.06
C SER A 86 -16.83 11.37 -10.09
N GLN A 87 -17.54 10.30 -10.25
CA GLN A 87 -18.58 10.29 -11.23
C GLN A 87 -19.83 10.91 -10.75
N ASN A 88 -19.91 11.10 -9.50
CA ASN A 88 -21.05 11.73 -9.01
C ASN A 88 -21.15 13.07 -9.47
N LYS A 89 -20.34 13.36 -9.98
CA LYS A 89 -20.52 14.45 -10.48
C LYS A 89 -21.26 14.43 -11.47
N THR A 90 -21.48 13.85 -11.60
CA THR A 90 -22.12 13.75 -12.54
C THR A 90 -22.95 13.96 -12.71
#